data_22daadfff3a264baeeaaa0980de35def
#
_entry.id   22daadfff3a264baeeaaa0980de35def
#
_cell.length_a   1.000
_cell.length_b   1.000
_cell.length_c   1.000
_cell.angle_alpha   90.00
_cell.angle_beta   90.00
_cell.angle_gamma   90.00
#
_symmetry.space_group_name_H-M   'P 1'
#
loop_
_entity.id
_entity.type
_entity.pdbx_description
1 polymer ?
#
loop_
_entity_poly.entity_id
_entity_poly.type
_entity_poly.pdbx_seq_one_letter_code
_entity_poly.pdbx_strand_id
1 'polypeptide(L)'
;IMPEVISVDDDVAILRLSYRVGAANDYSSSDTYTVSEYYRIRQTNSGFYLLNFEREMNQVFDARNDLTSTAKINLGINSSTDVNCASDEKGIYTYFVNQGSLWCFSSSSQTFTRVFSFKGEETDSVREGYDAHNIKIMKIEDNGDATFLVSGYMNRGEHEGQVGVSLCRYSYSDNDVTERLFIPMAIPYNILTQNVGGVSYVSNDKFYILIDETLYSVDLVSKEVMTEITGLKENSYAVSDAGDAIAYSVSGDICNTDTIRVLNMSNDSAYELKADEADTLRPLGYIDSDFIYGMAHKEDICLL
;
A
#
# COMPACT_ATOMS: atom_id res chain seq x y z
N ILE A 1 -25.74 -14.29 4.38
CA ILE A 1 -24.99 -13.63 3.29
C ILE A 1 -25.89 -12.54 2.77
N MET A 2 -25.46 -11.30 2.77
CA MET A 2 -26.22 -10.18 2.25
C MET A 2 -25.50 -9.67 0.99
N PRO A 3 -26.19 -9.59 -0.16
CA PRO A 3 -25.58 -9.05 -1.37
C PRO A 3 -25.35 -7.55 -1.24
N GLU A 4 -24.22 -7.09 -1.70
CA GLU A 4 -23.88 -5.67 -1.86
C GLU A 4 -24.10 -5.27 -3.33
N VAL A 5 -24.84 -4.19 -3.55
CA VAL A 5 -25.04 -3.62 -4.88
C VAL A 5 -23.89 -2.65 -5.16
N ILE A 6 -23.03 -2.99 -6.10
CA ILE A 6 -21.87 -2.15 -6.50
C ILE A 6 -22.32 -1.05 -7.44
N SER A 7 -23.11 -1.40 -8.46
CA SER A 7 -23.68 -0.44 -9.39
C SER A 7 -24.98 -0.95 -10.03
N VAL A 8 -25.80 -0.03 -10.43
CA VAL A 8 -27.00 -0.29 -11.24
C VAL A 8 -27.01 0.74 -12.36
N ASP A 9 -27.10 0.28 -13.59
CA ASP A 9 -27.16 1.12 -14.80
C ASP A 9 -28.24 0.53 -15.73
N ASP A 10 -29.34 1.27 -15.92
CA ASP A 10 -30.52 0.86 -16.66
C ASP A 10 -31.02 -0.56 -16.31
N ASP A 11 -30.71 -1.52 -17.17
CA ASP A 11 -31.12 -2.94 -17.03
C ASP A 11 -29.99 -3.85 -16.51
N VAL A 12 -28.81 -3.29 -16.20
CA VAL A 12 -27.65 -4.05 -15.73
C VAL A 12 -27.32 -3.70 -14.29
N ALA A 13 -27.08 -4.72 -13.46
CA ALA A 13 -26.59 -4.55 -12.09
C ALA A 13 -25.31 -5.37 -11.86
N ILE A 14 -24.42 -4.81 -11.05
CA ILE A 14 -23.25 -5.51 -10.50
C ILE A 14 -23.46 -5.72 -9.03
N LEU A 15 -23.42 -6.98 -8.60
CA LEU A 15 -23.59 -7.41 -7.22
C LEU A 15 -22.31 -8.08 -6.73
N ARG A 16 -21.98 -7.87 -5.46
CA ARG A 16 -20.93 -8.60 -4.75
C ARG A 16 -21.54 -9.43 -3.62
N LEU A 17 -21.10 -10.67 -3.50
CA LEU A 17 -21.35 -11.53 -2.35
C LEU A 17 -20.02 -11.81 -1.66
N SER A 18 -19.98 -11.57 -0.35
CA SER A 18 -18.82 -11.92 0.47
C SER A 18 -19.25 -12.84 1.59
N TYR A 19 -18.52 -13.96 1.77
CA TYR A 19 -18.84 -14.96 2.79
C TYR A 19 -17.59 -15.78 3.16
N ARG A 20 -17.69 -16.55 4.25
CA ARG A 20 -16.65 -17.48 4.67
C ARG A 20 -17.09 -18.92 4.45
N VAL A 21 -16.13 -19.76 4.07
CA VAL A 21 -16.30 -21.21 3.94
C VAL A 21 -15.30 -21.92 4.83
N GLY A 22 -15.80 -22.81 5.69
CA GLY A 22 -14.96 -23.73 6.45
C GLY A 22 -14.78 -25.03 5.67
N ALA A 23 -13.56 -25.50 5.48
CA ALA A 23 -13.24 -26.81 4.96
C ALA A 23 -12.71 -27.68 6.09
N ALA A 24 -13.40 -28.79 6.41
CA ALA A 24 -12.88 -29.77 7.34
C ALA A 24 -11.72 -30.52 6.65
N ASN A 25 -10.55 -30.57 7.30
CA ASN A 25 -9.45 -31.41 6.86
C ASN A 25 -9.28 -32.60 7.81
N ASP A 26 -8.58 -33.65 7.35
CA ASP A 26 -8.37 -34.90 8.09
C ASP A 26 -7.47 -34.75 9.33
N TYR A 27 -6.94 -33.54 9.60
CA TYR A 27 -5.97 -33.25 10.67
C TYR A 27 -6.53 -32.38 11.81
N SER A 28 -7.83 -32.43 12.06
CA SER A 28 -8.52 -31.70 13.17
C SER A 28 -8.43 -30.17 13.17
N SER A 29 -7.88 -29.55 12.16
CA SER A 29 -7.97 -28.10 11.92
C SER A 29 -8.97 -27.83 10.80
N SER A 30 -9.82 -26.84 10.96
CA SER A 30 -10.72 -26.39 9.89
C SER A 30 -10.06 -25.22 9.19
N ASP A 31 -9.70 -25.40 7.92
CA ASP A 31 -9.28 -24.29 7.08
C ASP A 31 -10.48 -23.39 6.80
N THR A 32 -10.30 -22.10 6.97
CA THR A 32 -11.30 -21.09 6.66
C THR A 32 -10.90 -20.31 5.42
N TYR A 33 -11.84 -20.06 4.53
CA TYR A 33 -11.63 -19.28 3.32
C TYR A 33 -12.60 -18.11 3.29
N THR A 34 -12.13 -16.93 2.87
CA THR A 34 -12.98 -15.83 2.45
C THR A 34 -13.25 -15.95 0.97
N VAL A 35 -14.50 -15.81 0.58
CA VAL A 35 -14.96 -15.89 -0.80
C VAL A 35 -15.62 -14.58 -1.16
N SER A 36 -15.20 -13.97 -2.26
CA SER A 36 -15.85 -12.83 -2.90
C SER A 36 -16.33 -13.24 -4.27
N GLU A 37 -17.61 -13.06 -4.54
CA GLU A 37 -18.21 -13.36 -5.83
C GLU A 37 -18.81 -12.11 -6.44
N TYR A 38 -18.52 -11.87 -7.71
CA TYR A 38 -19.05 -10.76 -8.48
C TYR A 38 -19.99 -11.29 -9.55
N TYR A 39 -21.18 -10.72 -9.59
CA TYR A 39 -22.24 -11.07 -10.54
C TYR A 39 -22.60 -9.84 -11.35
N ARG A 40 -22.42 -9.89 -12.66
CA ARG A 40 -23.00 -8.92 -13.58
C ARG A 40 -24.26 -9.52 -14.19
N ILE A 41 -25.39 -8.94 -13.86
CA ILE A 41 -26.71 -9.44 -14.27
C ILE A 41 -27.45 -8.39 -15.09
N ARG A 42 -28.25 -8.86 -16.03
CA ARG A 42 -29.16 -8.03 -16.82
C ARG A 42 -30.60 -8.45 -16.55
N GLN A 43 -31.46 -7.48 -16.28
CA GLN A 43 -32.91 -7.65 -16.21
C GLN A 43 -33.52 -7.49 -17.60
N THR A 44 -34.42 -8.37 -17.97
CA THR A 44 -35.21 -8.30 -19.22
C THR A 44 -36.67 -8.60 -18.91
N ASN A 45 -37.55 -8.40 -19.89
CA ASN A 45 -38.97 -8.75 -19.73
C ASN A 45 -39.23 -10.26 -19.48
N SER A 46 -38.26 -11.11 -19.78
CA SER A 46 -38.35 -12.58 -19.63
C SER A 46 -37.58 -13.11 -18.40
N GLY A 47 -36.89 -12.26 -17.64
CA GLY A 47 -36.15 -12.67 -16.44
C GLY A 47 -34.76 -12.05 -16.32
N PHE A 48 -33.94 -12.62 -15.43
CA PHE A 48 -32.56 -12.20 -15.19
C PHE A 48 -31.60 -13.09 -15.95
N TYR A 49 -30.59 -12.46 -16.57
CA TYR A 49 -29.51 -13.15 -17.27
C TYR A 49 -28.18 -12.81 -16.63
N LEU A 50 -27.38 -13.84 -16.33
CA LEU A 50 -26.02 -13.70 -15.86
C LEU A 50 -25.14 -13.36 -17.05
N LEU A 51 -24.50 -12.18 -17.03
CA LEU A 51 -23.60 -11.72 -18.09
C LEU A 51 -22.15 -12.08 -17.78
N ASN A 52 -21.76 -11.98 -16.51
CA ASN A 52 -20.42 -12.34 -16.03
C ASN A 52 -20.48 -12.83 -14.59
N PHE A 53 -19.57 -13.72 -14.24
CA PHE A 53 -19.37 -14.25 -12.90
C PHE A 53 -17.89 -14.40 -12.65
N GLU A 54 -17.43 -13.83 -11.53
CA GLU A 54 -16.05 -13.97 -11.05
C GLU A 54 -16.09 -14.41 -9.60
N ARG A 55 -15.19 -15.30 -9.22
CA ARG A 55 -15.03 -15.77 -7.85
C ARG A 55 -13.57 -15.67 -7.44
N GLU A 56 -13.33 -15.04 -6.33
CA GLU A 56 -12.06 -14.98 -5.65
C GLU A 56 -12.17 -15.71 -4.31
N MET A 57 -11.22 -16.58 -4.00
CA MET A 57 -11.21 -17.34 -2.76
C MET A 57 -9.81 -17.33 -2.16
N ASN A 58 -9.70 -16.79 -0.94
CA ASN A 58 -8.45 -16.68 -0.20
C ASN A 58 -8.56 -17.42 1.12
N GLN A 59 -7.54 -18.24 1.44
CA GLN A 59 -7.45 -18.89 2.73
C GLN A 59 -7.23 -17.84 3.82
N VAL A 60 -7.99 -17.95 4.91
CA VAL A 60 -7.78 -17.11 6.09
C VAL A 60 -6.50 -17.57 6.77
N PHE A 61 -5.56 -16.64 6.92
CA PHE A 61 -4.32 -16.92 7.62
C PHE A 61 -4.60 -17.24 9.10
N ASP A 62 -4.14 -18.38 9.56
CA ASP A 62 -4.16 -18.78 10.97
C ASP A 62 -2.75 -19.18 11.40
N ALA A 63 -2.15 -18.35 12.26
CA ALA A 63 -0.80 -18.56 12.78
C ALA A 63 -0.63 -19.87 13.61
N ARG A 64 -1.73 -20.52 13.98
CA ARG A 64 -1.73 -21.79 14.71
C ARG A 64 -1.55 -23.01 13.82
N ASN A 65 -1.76 -22.84 12.50
CA ASN A 65 -1.56 -23.92 11.55
C ASN A 65 -0.07 -24.17 11.32
N ASP A 66 0.28 -25.38 10.89
CA ASP A 66 1.65 -25.70 10.47
C ASP A 66 1.93 -25.04 9.10
N LEU A 67 2.37 -23.79 9.14
CA LEU A 67 2.58 -22.94 7.97
C LEU A 67 4.02 -23.03 7.45
N THR A 68 4.91 -23.69 8.19
CA THR A 68 6.33 -23.77 7.87
C THR A 68 6.68 -25.13 7.28
N SER A 69 7.30 -25.13 6.14
CA SER A 69 8.03 -26.28 5.59
C SER A 69 9.50 -25.92 5.49
N THR A 70 10.38 -26.87 5.25
CA THR A 70 11.85 -26.81 5.34
C THR A 70 12.52 -25.52 4.81
N ALA A 71 11.85 -24.73 3.98
CA ALA A 71 12.35 -23.45 3.42
C ALA A 71 11.23 -22.51 2.94
N LYS A 72 9.98 -22.76 3.31
CA LYS A 72 8.83 -22.00 2.81
C LYS A 72 7.83 -21.74 3.92
N ILE A 73 7.21 -20.56 3.87
CA ILE A 73 6.10 -20.18 4.72
C ILE A 73 4.88 -20.01 3.84
N ASN A 74 3.77 -20.68 4.20
CA ASN A 74 2.50 -20.50 3.52
C ASN A 74 1.74 -19.33 4.16
N LEU A 75 1.61 -18.23 3.43
CA LEU A 75 0.90 -17.04 3.90
C LEU A 75 -0.61 -17.04 3.56
N GLY A 76 -1.10 -18.06 2.88
CA GLY A 76 -2.50 -18.17 2.47
C GLY A 76 -2.94 -17.15 1.42
N ILE A 77 -2.00 -16.54 0.69
CA ILE A 77 -2.27 -15.52 -0.35
C ILE A 77 -2.24 -16.22 -1.70
N ASN A 78 -3.40 -16.35 -2.35
CA ASN A 78 -3.54 -17.13 -3.58
C ASN A 78 -3.77 -16.29 -4.84
N SER A 79 -4.19 -15.03 -4.72
CA SER A 79 -4.71 -14.23 -5.84
C SER A 79 -4.06 -12.87 -6.01
N SER A 80 -3.12 -12.47 -5.16
CA SER A 80 -2.43 -11.20 -5.30
C SER A 80 -1.13 -11.37 -6.07
N THR A 81 -0.93 -10.55 -7.09
CA THR A 81 0.34 -10.43 -7.81
C THR A 81 1.36 -9.61 -7.00
N ASP A 82 0.88 -8.73 -6.12
CA ASP A 82 1.70 -7.86 -5.29
C ASP A 82 1.49 -8.22 -3.81
N VAL A 83 2.39 -9.03 -3.28
CA VAL A 83 2.42 -9.34 -1.85
C VAL A 83 3.18 -8.25 -1.12
N ASN A 84 2.51 -7.52 -0.24
CA ASN A 84 3.15 -6.55 0.65
C ASN A 84 3.91 -7.33 1.75
N CYS A 85 5.16 -7.63 1.47
CA CYS A 85 6.04 -8.43 2.30
C CYS A 85 7.45 -7.85 2.24
N ALA A 86 8.08 -7.70 3.39
CA ALA A 86 9.45 -7.23 3.51
C ALA A 86 10.18 -7.97 4.64
N SER A 87 11.49 -8.09 4.54
CA SER A 87 12.32 -8.69 5.57
C SER A 87 13.46 -7.75 5.96
N ASP A 88 14.01 -7.91 7.17
CA ASP A 88 15.26 -7.29 7.55
C ASP A 88 16.42 -7.84 6.68
N GLU A 89 17.58 -7.17 6.69
CA GLU A 89 18.74 -7.55 5.87
C GLU A 89 19.23 -8.97 6.12
N LYS A 90 19.01 -9.50 7.33
CA LYS A 90 19.43 -10.85 7.74
C LYS A 90 18.38 -11.93 7.50
N GLY A 91 17.15 -11.54 7.11
CA GLY A 91 16.02 -12.46 6.94
C GLY A 91 15.56 -13.13 8.24
N ILE A 92 15.80 -12.49 9.39
CA ILE A 92 15.35 -12.97 10.70
C ILE A 92 13.89 -12.61 10.93
N TYR A 93 13.52 -11.38 10.57
CA TYR A 93 12.18 -10.85 10.75
C TYR A 93 11.54 -10.59 9.38
N THR A 94 10.43 -11.24 9.11
CA THR A 94 9.65 -11.04 7.88
C THR A 94 8.29 -10.49 8.24
N TYR A 95 7.99 -9.31 7.72
CA TYR A 95 6.69 -8.65 7.86
C TYR A 95 5.87 -8.85 6.60
N PHE A 96 4.58 -9.11 6.75
CA PHE A 96 3.67 -9.27 5.64
C PHE A 96 2.26 -8.81 6.01
N VAL A 97 1.53 -8.34 4.99
CA VAL A 97 0.13 -7.94 5.14
C VAL A 97 -0.77 -9.05 4.62
N ASN A 98 -1.68 -9.49 5.45
CA ASN A 98 -2.71 -10.46 5.06
C ASN A 98 -4.07 -10.01 5.61
N GLN A 99 -5.05 -9.89 4.73
CA GLN A 99 -6.43 -9.54 5.07
C GLN A 99 -6.57 -8.31 5.97
N GLY A 100 -5.85 -7.21 5.63
CA GLY A 100 -5.89 -5.96 6.38
C GLY A 100 -5.21 -6.03 7.76
N SER A 101 -4.39 -7.03 8.01
CA SER A 101 -3.60 -7.17 9.22
C SER A 101 -2.12 -7.28 8.90
N LEU A 102 -1.28 -6.63 9.71
CA LEU A 102 0.17 -6.74 9.64
C LEU A 102 0.64 -7.86 10.56
N TRP A 103 1.44 -8.76 10.02
CA TRP A 103 2.03 -9.88 10.73
C TRP A 103 3.55 -9.81 10.68
N CYS A 104 4.20 -10.31 11.72
CA CYS A 104 5.64 -10.55 11.79
C CYS A 104 5.89 -12.03 11.98
N PHE A 105 6.75 -12.60 11.14
CA PHE A 105 7.33 -13.92 11.35
C PHE A 105 8.79 -13.77 11.80
N SER A 106 9.15 -14.42 12.91
CA SER A 106 10.54 -14.53 13.34
C SER A 106 11.07 -15.92 12.99
N SER A 107 12.09 -15.97 12.13
CA SER A 107 12.72 -17.22 11.72
C SER A 107 13.52 -17.88 12.84
N SER A 108 14.03 -17.09 13.81
CA SER A 108 14.79 -17.58 14.95
C SER A 108 13.94 -18.30 15.99
N SER A 109 12.74 -17.78 16.28
CA SER A 109 11.78 -18.38 17.22
C SER A 109 10.71 -19.23 16.53
N GLN A 110 10.60 -19.14 15.20
CA GLN A 110 9.55 -19.77 14.39
C GLN A 110 8.14 -19.39 14.85
N THR A 111 7.95 -18.11 15.20
CA THR A 111 6.68 -17.59 15.72
C THR A 111 6.11 -16.54 14.81
N PHE A 112 4.77 -16.53 14.73
CA PHE A 112 4.00 -15.47 14.09
C PHE A 112 3.41 -14.56 15.15
N THR A 113 3.57 -13.26 14.98
CA THR A 113 2.99 -12.23 15.85
C THR A 113 2.09 -11.33 15.01
N ARG A 114 0.85 -11.10 15.44
CA ARG A 114 -0.04 -10.12 14.84
C ARG A 114 0.34 -8.74 15.36
N VAL A 115 0.98 -7.94 14.53
CA VAL A 115 1.51 -6.63 14.88
C VAL A 115 0.41 -5.57 14.90
N PHE A 116 -0.43 -5.54 13.85
CA PHE A 116 -1.49 -4.57 13.74
C PHE A 116 -2.74 -5.17 13.08
N SER A 117 -3.91 -4.81 13.60
CA SER A 117 -5.19 -5.16 12.98
C SER A 117 -6.31 -4.29 13.55
N PHE A 118 -7.25 -3.89 12.72
CA PHE A 118 -8.53 -3.36 13.17
C PHE A 118 -9.54 -4.47 13.54
N LYS A 119 -9.22 -5.74 13.26
CA LYS A 119 -10.06 -6.88 13.59
C LYS A 119 -9.84 -7.25 15.05
N GLY A 120 -10.94 -7.39 15.82
CA GLY A 120 -10.92 -7.89 17.19
C GLY A 120 -10.82 -9.42 17.26
N GLU A 121 -11.13 -9.98 18.42
CA GLU A 121 -11.21 -11.43 18.62
C GLU A 121 -12.55 -12.02 18.15
N GLU A 122 -13.59 -11.21 18.06
CA GLU A 122 -14.91 -11.61 17.57
C GLU A 122 -14.97 -11.58 16.04
N THR A 123 -14.88 -12.72 15.41
CA THR A 123 -14.68 -12.88 13.97
C THR A 123 -15.92 -12.67 13.10
N ASP A 124 -17.10 -12.44 13.66
CA ASP A 124 -18.39 -12.40 12.93
C ASP A 124 -19.05 -11.02 12.88
N SER A 125 -18.39 -9.97 13.38
CA SER A 125 -18.91 -8.61 13.34
C SER A 125 -18.85 -8.04 11.90
N VAL A 126 -19.95 -7.47 11.42
CA VAL A 126 -20.02 -6.74 10.13
C VAL A 126 -18.96 -5.63 10.08
N ARG A 127 -18.69 -5.00 11.23
CA ARG A 127 -17.66 -3.98 11.38
C ARG A 127 -16.25 -4.52 11.10
N GLU A 128 -15.94 -5.74 11.52
CA GLU A 128 -14.64 -6.37 11.29
C GLU A 128 -14.41 -6.77 9.84
N GLY A 129 -15.50 -6.98 9.10
CA GLY A 129 -15.47 -7.21 7.66
C GLY A 129 -15.21 -5.95 6.83
N TYR A 130 -15.27 -4.75 7.44
CA TYR A 130 -15.04 -3.49 6.73
C TYR A 130 -13.56 -3.20 6.66
N ASP A 131 -12.94 -3.63 5.56
CA ASP A 131 -11.51 -3.62 5.31
C ASP A 131 -11.13 -2.50 4.31
N ALA A 132 -11.41 -1.25 4.72
CA ALA A 132 -11.25 -0.06 3.89
C ALA A 132 -9.96 0.69 4.22
N HIS A 133 -8.86 -0.04 4.41
CA HIS A 133 -7.54 0.51 4.68
C HIS A 133 -6.44 -0.31 4.00
N ASN A 134 -5.30 0.33 3.80
CA ASN A 134 -4.06 -0.28 3.34
C ASN A 134 -2.98 -0.16 4.41
N ILE A 135 -2.07 -1.14 4.44
CA ILE A 135 -0.88 -1.11 5.28
C ILE A 135 0.34 -1.17 4.37
N LYS A 136 1.30 -0.26 4.53
CA LYS A 136 2.58 -0.26 3.82
C LYS A 136 3.71 -0.43 4.84
N ILE A 137 4.54 -1.45 4.64
CA ILE A 137 5.76 -1.66 5.43
C ILE A 137 6.81 -0.66 4.93
N MET A 138 7.32 0.20 5.82
CA MET A 138 8.23 1.28 5.48
C MET A 138 9.68 0.92 5.76
N LYS A 139 9.94 0.32 6.93
CA LYS A 139 11.29 -0.02 7.39
C LYS A 139 11.23 -1.13 8.41
N ILE A 140 12.19 -2.03 8.36
CA ILE A 140 12.42 -3.07 9.37
C ILE A 140 13.85 -2.88 9.89
N GLU A 141 14.00 -2.86 11.20
CA GLU A 141 15.29 -2.73 11.86
C GLU A 141 15.84 -4.11 12.25
N ASP A 142 17.16 -4.22 12.44
CA ASP A 142 17.85 -5.49 12.79
C ASP A 142 17.37 -6.14 14.09
N ASN A 143 16.78 -5.35 14.99
CA ASN A 143 16.22 -5.83 16.26
C ASN A 143 14.77 -6.32 16.14
N GLY A 144 14.20 -6.27 14.92
CA GLY A 144 12.83 -6.65 14.65
C GLY A 144 11.81 -5.51 14.80
N ASP A 145 12.22 -4.31 15.20
CA ASP A 145 11.31 -3.15 15.18
C ASP A 145 10.91 -2.81 13.75
N ALA A 146 9.68 -2.33 13.57
CA ALA A 146 9.20 -1.95 12.25
C ALA A 146 8.47 -0.62 12.25
N THR A 147 8.62 0.13 11.18
CA THR A 147 7.82 1.32 10.87
C THR A 147 6.89 1.00 9.73
N PHE A 148 5.63 1.29 9.87
CA PHE A 148 4.62 1.03 8.86
C PHE A 148 3.58 2.14 8.80
N LEU A 149 2.91 2.24 7.66
CA LEU A 149 1.87 3.22 7.37
C LEU A 149 0.53 2.52 7.26
N VAL A 150 -0.50 3.05 7.92
CA VAL A 150 -1.89 2.66 7.73
C VAL A 150 -2.60 3.82 7.04
N SER A 151 -3.19 3.59 5.87
CA SER A 151 -3.90 4.62 5.11
C SER A 151 -5.31 4.15 4.76
N GLY A 152 -6.29 5.01 4.94
CA GLY A 152 -7.69 4.70 4.66
C GLY A 152 -8.63 5.03 5.81
N TYR A 153 -9.69 4.25 5.95
CA TYR A 153 -10.66 4.40 7.02
C TYR A 153 -10.18 3.76 8.32
N MET A 154 -10.13 4.54 9.38
CA MET A 154 -9.74 4.06 10.71
C MET A 154 -10.95 3.39 11.38
N ASN A 155 -10.97 2.07 11.34
CA ASN A 155 -12.10 1.28 11.81
C ASN A 155 -12.15 1.11 13.33
N ARG A 156 -11.04 1.37 14.04
CA ARG A 156 -10.90 1.30 15.49
C ARG A 156 -9.83 2.26 15.99
N GLY A 157 -9.78 2.45 17.30
CA GLY A 157 -8.76 3.23 17.99
C GLY A 157 -9.13 4.69 18.17
N GLU A 158 -8.12 5.53 18.44
CA GLU A 158 -8.31 6.95 18.76
C GLU A 158 -8.96 7.74 17.61
N HIS A 159 -8.66 7.35 16.36
CA HIS A 159 -9.15 8.02 15.15
C HIS A 159 -10.33 7.29 14.48
N GLU A 160 -11.04 6.46 15.25
CA GLU A 160 -12.18 5.71 14.72
C GLU A 160 -13.19 6.60 14.01
N GLY A 161 -13.60 6.17 12.81
CA GLY A 161 -14.56 6.90 11.97
C GLY A 161 -13.94 7.94 11.05
N GLN A 162 -12.63 8.19 11.14
CA GLN A 162 -11.92 9.13 10.28
C GLN A 162 -11.26 8.41 9.11
N VAL A 163 -11.07 9.12 8.01
CA VAL A 163 -10.17 8.72 6.92
C VAL A 163 -8.86 9.47 7.10
N GLY A 164 -7.74 8.78 6.97
CA GLY A 164 -6.44 9.42 7.16
C GLY A 164 -5.26 8.49 6.92
N VAL A 165 -4.10 9.00 7.29
CA VAL A 165 -2.81 8.31 7.21
C VAL A 165 -2.20 8.28 8.60
N SER A 166 -1.95 7.09 9.13
CA SER A 166 -1.30 6.87 10.42
C SER A 166 0.09 6.26 10.21
N LEU A 167 1.13 6.92 10.69
CA LEU A 167 2.48 6.39 10.76
C LEU A 167 2.70 5.75 12.12
N CYS A 168 2.96 4.45 12.12
CA CYS A 168 3.11 3.65 13.31
C CYS A 168 4.54 3.07 13.43
N ARG A 169 5.00 2.91 14.65
CA ARG A 169 6.19 2.13 15.00
C ARG A 169 5.80 0.95 15.88
N TYR A 170 6.28 -0.21 15.53
CA TYR A 170 6.19 -1.42 16.35
C TYR A 170 7.53 -1.69 17.03
N SER A 171 7.49 -1.92 18.35
CA SER A 171 8.60 -2.44 19.13
C SER A 171 8.46 -3.95 19.24
N TYR A 172 9.41 -4.70 18.67
CA TYR A 172 9.38 -6.15 18.70
C TYR A 172 9.57 -6.70 20.12
N SER A 173 10.47 -6.07 20.91
CA SER A 173 10.77 -6.50 22.28
C SER A 173 9.60 -6.30 23.24
N ASP A 174 8.84 -5.23 23.06
CA ASP A 174 7.71 -4.87 23.92
C ASP A 174 6.39 -5.42 23.40
N ASN A 175 6.38 -5.87 22.14
CA ASN A 175 5.18 -6.29 21.41
C ASN A 175 4.10 -5.21 21.43
N ASP A 176 4.49 -3.96 21.18
CA ASP A 176 3.64 -2.79 21.27
C ASP A 176 3.73 -1.91 20.02
N VAL A 177 2.60 -1.30 19.65
CA VAL A 177 2.50 -0.37 18.53
C VAL A 177 2.23 1.04 19.04
N THR A 178 3.09 1.97 18.68
CA THR A 178 2.97 3.39 18.98
C THR A 178 2.67 4.16 17.71
N GLU A 179 1.60 4.95 17.69
CA GLU A 179 1.36 5.92 16.62
C GLU A 179 2.32 7.10 16.76
N ARG A 180 3.06 7.35 15.68
CA ARG A 180 4.01 8.48 15.61
C ARG A 180 3.34 9.74 15.06
N LEU A 181 2.40 9.59 14.13
CA LEU A 181 1.72 10.69 13.46
C LEU A 181 0.40 10.21 12.89
N PHE A 182 -0.65 11.03 13.00
CA PHE A 182 -1.89 10.88 12.26
C PHE A 182 -2.18 12.13 11.42
N ILE A 183 -2.49 11.94 10.15
CA ILE A 183 -2.88 13.00 9.21
C ILE A 183 -4.32 12.73 8.78
N PRO A 184 -5.31 13.49 9.29
CA PRO A 184 -6.70 13.34 8.85
C PRO A 184 -6.85 13.84 7.41
N MET A 185 -7.64 13.11 6.61
CA MET A 185 -7.88 13.43 5.21
C MET A 185 -9.37 13.60 4.95
N ALA A 186 -9.72 14.67 4.22
CA ALA A 186 -11.11 14.98 3.85
C ALA A 186 -11.51 14.39 2.49
N ILE A 187 -10.90 13.28 2.08
CA ILE A 187 -11.16 12.58 0.83
C ILE A 187 -11.63 11.14 1.09
N PRO A 188 -12.42 10.53 0.20
CA PRO A 188 -12.82 9.13 0.34
C PRO A 188 -11.60 8.18 0.38
N TYR A 189 -11.71 7.10 1.17
CA TYR A 189 -10.59 6.17 1.38
C TYR A 189 -10.06 5.54 0.09
N ASN A 190 -10.92 5.23 -0.87
CA ASN A 190 -10.56 4.64 -2.15
C ASN A 190 -9.68 5.58 -3.02
N ILE A 191 -9.87 6.88 -2.88
CA ILE A 191 -9.00 7.89 -3.53
C ILE A 191 -7.70 8.01 -2.76
N LEU A 192 -7.76 8.04 -1.42
CA LEU A 192 -6.58 8.12 -0.58
C LEU A 192 -5.62 6.95 -0.82
N THR A 193 -6.12 5.72 -0.86
CA THR A 193 -5.30 4.53 -1.06
C THR A 193 -4.60 4.48 -2.41
N GLN A 194 -5.17 5.07 -3.44
CA GLN A 194 -4.53 5.22 -4.75
C GLN A 194 -3.41 6.28 -4.74
N ASN A 195 -3.62 7.37 -4.00
CA ASN A 195 -2.72 8.52 -4.02
C ASN A 195 -1.52 8.37 -3.06
N VAL A 196 -1.70 7.72 -1.91
CA VAL A 196 -0.66 7.59 -0.86
C VAL A 196 0.39 6.51 -1.18
N GLY A 197 0.11 5.63 -2.14
CA GLY A 197 0.97 4.48 -2.44
C GLY A 197 2.32 4.81 -3.09
N GLY A 198 2.44 5.93 -3.82
CA GLY A 198 3.58 6.21 -4.69
C GLY A 198 4.84 6.61 -3.94
N VAL A 199 4.79 7.67 -3.18
CA VAL A 199 5.95 8.20 -2.45
C VAL A 199 5.63 8.34 -0.98
N SER A 200 6.27 7.51 -0.16
CA SER A 200 6.29 7.67 1.30
C SER A 200 7.61 7.11 1.83
N TYR A 201 8.30 7.92 2.63
CA TYR A 201 9.61 7.58 3.16
C TYR A 201 9.80 8.16 4.57
N VAL A 202 10.49 7.43 5.44
CA VAL A 202 10.85 7.89 6.79
C VAL A 202 12.37 7.94 6.91
N SER A 203 12.90 9.13 7.13
CA SER A 203 14.31 9.35 7.42
C SER A 203 14.46 9.99 8.79
N ASN A 204 15.15 9.33 9.70
CA ASN A 204 15.38 9.84 11.06
C ASN A 204 14.05 10.32 11.71
N ASP A 205 13.90 11.63 11.88
CA ASP A 205 12.72 12.25 12.45
C ASP A 205 11.85 12.99 11.42
N LYS A 206 12.06 12.74 10.12
CA LYS A 206 11.23 13.27 9.03
C LYS A 206 10.43 12.18 8.35
N PHE A 207 9.18 12.47 8.05
CA PHE A 207 8.30 11.65 7.23
C PHE A 207 7.93 12.39 5.96
N TYR A 208 8.25 11.82 4.80
CA TYR A 208 7.87 12.33 3.49
C TYR A 208 6.67 11.58 2.95
N ILE A 209 5.73 12.29 2.35
CA ILE A 209 4.53 11.71 1.76
C ILE A 209 4.04 12.54 0.58
N LEU A 210 3.73 11.86 -0.52
CA LEU A 210 3.09 12.47 -1.69
C LEU A 210 1.56 12.36 -1.54
N ILE A 211 0.91 13.52 -1.56
CA ILE A 211 -0.55 13.63 -1.53
C ILE A 211 -0.95 14.69 -2.57
N ASP A 212 -1.82 14.31 -3.50
CA ASP A 212 -2.40 15.23 -4.48
C ASP A 212 -1.35 16.09 -5.21
N GLU A 213 -0.44 15.44 -5.93
CA GLU A 213 0.68 16.06 -6.69
C GLU A 213 1.66 16.90 -5.85
N THR A 214 1.59 16.84 -4.52
CA THR A 214 2.45 17.62 -3.62
C THR A 214 3.19 16.69 -2.66
N LEU A 215 4.52 16.80 -2.65
CA LEU A 215 5.36 16.13 -1.66
C LEU A 215 5.45 17.00 -0.43
N TYR A 216 5.00 16.46 0.69
CA TYR A 216 5.14 17.06 2.01
C TYR A 216 6.21 16.34 2.81
N SER A 217 6.87 17.08 3.69
CA SER A 217 7.64 16.52 4.80
C SER A 217 7.00 16.94 6.14
N VAL A 218 7.05 16.02 7.09
CA VAL A 218 6.58 16.25 8.45
C VAL A 218 7.72 15.93 9.41
N ASP A 219 8.11 16.89 10.22
CA ASP A 219 9.00 16.65 11.35
C ASP A 219 8.26 15.86 12.43
N LEU A 220 8.75 14.67 12.77
CA LEU A 220 8.06 13.75 13.68
C LEU A 220 8.16 14.18 15.16
N VAL A 221 9.01 15.17 15.49
CA VAL A 221 9.18 15.72 16.84
C VAL A 221 8.31 16.96 17.01
N SER A 222 8.51 17.98 16.16
CA SER A 222 7.78 19.25 16.24
C SER A 222 6.38 19.17 15.65
N LYS A 223 6.10 18.19 14.77
CA LYS A 223 4.88 18.03 13.97
C LYS A 223 4.69 19.14 12.93
N GLU A 224 5.74 19.88 12.63
CA GLU A 224 5.69 20.89 11.57
C GLU A 224 5.62 20.22 10.20
N VAL A 225 4.73 20.74 9.34
CA VAL A 225 4.53 20.28 7.98
C VAL A 225 5.18 21.28 7.03
N MET A 226 6.01 20.78 6.12
CA MET A 226 6.63 21.58 5.06
C MET A 226 6.19 21.05 3.69
N THR A 227 6.01 21.97 2.76
CA THR A 227 5.81 21.62 1.34
C THR A 227 7.16 21.58 0.66
N GLU A 228 7.57 20.40 0.21
CA GLU A 228 8.87 20.20 -0.44
C GLU A 228 8.78 20.43 -1.96
N ILE A 229 7.78 19.83 -2.61
CA ILE A 229 7.62 19.89 -4.07
C ILE A 229 6.13 19.97 -4.39
N THR A 230 5.76 20.78 -5.38
CA THR A 230 4.39 20.88 -5.90
C THR A 230 4.35 20.56 -7.40
N GLY A 231 3.20 20.10 -7.89
CA GLY A 231 2.99 19.83 -9.31
C GLY A 231 3.64 18.55 -9.82
N LEU A 232 3.80 17.56 -8.95
CA LEU A 232 4.29 16.23 -9.28
C LEU A 232 3.20 15.41 -10.00
N LYS A 233 2.99 15.71 -11.27
CA LYS A 233 2.04 14.97 -12.11
C LYS A 233 2.53 13.56 -12.37
N GLU A 234 1.61 12.66 -12.60
CA GLU A 234 1.92 11.30 -13.04
C GLU A 234 2.87 11.31 -14.24
N ASN A 235 3.90 10.46 -14.22
CA ASN A 235 4.99 10.40 -15.22
C ASN A 235 5.92 11.63 -15.30
N SER A 236 5.77 12.66 -14.46
CA SER A 236 6.73 13.77 -14.36
C SER A 236 7.83 13.53 -13.31
N TYR A 237 7.78 12.43 -12.61
CA TYR A 237 8.75 12.05 -11.58
C TYR A 237 9.04 10.55 -11.60
N ALA A 238 10.14 10.18 -11.01
CA ALA A 238 10.56 8.81 -10.73
C ALA A 238 11.04 8.70 -9.29
N VAL A 239 10.83 7.54 -8.65
CA VAL A 239 11.21 7.26 -7.27
C VAL A 239 12.15 6.07 -7.25
N SER A 240 13.18 6.12 -6.40
CA SER A 240 14.11 5.01 -6.19
C SER A 240 13.38 3.78 -5.62
N ASP A 241 13.92 2.59 -5.85
CA ASP A 241 13.35 1.34 -5.34
C ASP A 241 13.26 1.33 -3.80
N ALA A 242 14.24 1.95 -3.14
CA ALA A 242 14.24 2.14 -1.69
C ALA A 242 13.24 3.23 -1.21
N GLY A 243 12.69 4.01 -2.12
CA GLY A 243 11.79 5.13 -1.80
C GLY A 243 12.48 6.35 -1.19
N ASP A 244 13.81 6.37 -1.13
CA ASP A 244 14.63 7.39 -0.46
C ASP A 244 15.05 8.56 -1.35
N ALA A 245 14.79 8.47 -2.65
CA ALA A 245 15.08 9.53 -3.61
C ALA A 245 13.94 9.72 -4.62
N ILE A 246 13.71 10.97 -5.00
CA ILE A 246 12.76 11.35 -6.05
C ILE A 246 13.45 12.26 -7.07
N ALA A 247 13.34 11.90 -8.34
CA ALA A 247 13.77 12.73 -9.46
C ALA A 247 12.54 13.28 -10.19
N TYR A 248 12.48 14.57 -10.44
CA TYR A 248 11.28 15.20 -11.01
C TYR A 248 11.60 16.32 -12.00
N SER A 249 10.70 16.51 -12.95
CA SER A 249 10.70 17.64 -13.88
C SER A 249 10.37 18.92 -13.14
N VAL A 250 11.26 19.91 -13.17
CA VAL A 250 11.05 21.19 -12.47
C VAL A 250 9.89 21.99 -13.10
N SER A 251 9.68 21.86 -14.40
CA SER A 251 8.56 22.51 -15.09
C SER A 251 7.21 21.83 -14.86
N GLY A 252 7.18 20.61 -14.35
CA GLY A 252 5.99 19.77 -14.29
C GLY A 252 5.51 19.27 -15.66
N ASP A 253 6.21 19.61 -16.73
CA ASP A 253 5.92 19.12 -18.08
C ASP A 253 6.66 17.80 -18.33
N ILE A 254 5.92 16.80 -18.81
CA ILE A 254 6.46 15.46 -19.07
C ILE A 254 7.35 15.42 -20.32
N CYS A 255 7.04 16.27 -21.29
CA CYS A 255 7.65 16.22 -22.62
C CYS A 255 8.62 17.37 -22.88
N ASN A 256 8.62 18.43 -22.08
CA ASN A 256 9.39 19.63 -22.33
C ASN A 256 9.95 20.21 -21.03
N THR A 257 10.89 19.47 -20.42
CA THR A 257 11.65 20.00 -19.30
C THR A 257 13.13 20.12 -19.67
N ASP A 258 13.73 21.23 -19.31
CA ASP A 258 15.17 21.49 -19.44
C ASP A 258 15.93 21.13 -18.16
N THR A 259 15.22 20.91 -17.06
CA THR A 259 15.82 20.66 -15.75
C THR A 259 15.09 19.56 -15.00
N ILE A 260 15.84 18.52 -14.63
CA ILE A 260 15.41 17.52 -13.66
C ILE A 260 16.12 17.81 -12.34
N ARG A 261 15.36 17.84 -11.25
CA ARG A 261 15.91 17.91 -9.90
C ARG A 261 15.77 16.56 -9.22
N VAL A 262 16.84 16.14 -8.56
CA VAL A 262 16.87 14.92 -7.76
C VAL A 262 16.98 15.31 -6.29
N LEU A 263 16.00 14.92 -5.49
CA LEU A 263 15.99 15.08 -4.03
C LEU A 263 16.23 13.73 -3.38
N ASN A 264 17.27 13.65 -2.57
CA ASN A 264 17.51 12.50 -1.70
C ASN A 264 16.93 12.78 -0.33
N MET A 265 15.87 12.05 0.03
CA MET A 265 15.12 12.21 1.28
C MET A 265 15.84 11.59 2.49
N SER A 266 16.87 10.76 2.26
CA SER A 266 17.61 10.14 3.36
C SER A 266 18.59 11.11 4.04
N ASN A 267 19.07 12.10 3.30
CA ASN A 267 20.07 13.07 3.78
C ASN A 267 19.77 14.53 3.42
N ASP A 268 18.56 14.82 2.93
CA ASP A 268 18.10 16.15 2.50
C ASP A 268 19.00 16.82 1.41
N SER A 269 19.74 16.03 0.63
CA SER A 269 20.56 16.58 -0.45
C SER A 269 19.78 16.65 -1.76
N ALA A 270 20.11 17.65 -2.58
CA ALA A 270 19.50 17.77 -3.89
C ALA A 270 20.54 18.21 -4.93
N TYR A 271 20.35 17.76 -6.17
CA TYR A 271 21.13 18.22 -7.32
C TYR A 271 20.24 18.39 -8.56
N GLU A 272 20.72 19.11 -9.54
CA GLU A 272 20.00 19.39 -10.78
C GLU A 272 20.78 18.87 -11.99
N LEU A 273 20.07 18.27 -12.92
CA LEU A 273 20.52 17.93 -14.25
C LEU A 273 19.88 18.93 -15.23
N LYS A 274 20.71 19.60 -16.03
CA LYS A 274 20.26 20.58 -17.02
C LYS A 274 20.59 20.10 -18.41
N ALA A 275 19.63 20.22 -19.32
CA ALA A 275 19.85 20.00 -20.73
C ALA A 275 20.47 21.24 -21.40
N ASP A 276 21.09 21.03 -22.56
CA ASP A 276 21.45 22.12 -23.46
C ASP A 276 20.17 22.78 -24.04
N GLU A 277 20.30 24.00 -24.58
CA GLU A 277 19.15 24.78 -25.07
C GLU A 277 18.29 24.04 -26.12
N ALA A 278 18.91 23.18 -26.94
CA ALA A 278 18.26 22.41 -27.98
C ALA A 278 17.59 21.13 -27.46
N ASP A 279 17.87 20.73 -26.24
CA ASP A 279 17.50 19.43 -25.71
C ASP A 279 16.42 19.53 -24.62
N THR A 280 15.77 18.43 -24.38
CA THR A 280 14.84 18.22 -23.27
C THR A 280 15.13 16.93 -22.54
N LEU A 281 14.77 16.89 -21.27
CA LEU A 281 14.98 15.76 -20.38
C LEU A 281 13.65 15.13 -19.97
N ARG A 282 13.71 13.86 -19.57
CA ARG A 282 12.59 13.15 -18.97
C ARG A 282 13.07 12.19 -17.89
N PRO A 283 12.51 12.23 -16.66
CA PRO A 283 12.73 11.19 -15.66
C PRO A 283 12.13 9.87 -16.17
N LEU A 284 12.89 8.77 -16.14
CA LEU A 284 12.42 7.46 -16.60
C LEU A 284 12.26 6.47 -15.45
N GLY A 285 13.18 6.45 -14.49
CA GLY A 285 13.14 5.51 -13.39
C GLY A 285 14.46 5.44 -12.64
N TYR A 286 14.58 4.42 -11.84
CA TYR A 286 15.81 4.05 -11.14
C TYR A 286 16.14 2.58 -11.43
N ILE A 287 17.40 2.25 -11.38
CA ILE A 287 17.91 0.88 -11.34
C ILE A 287 18.84 0.85 -10.12
N ASP A 288 18.44 0.11 -9.10
CA ASP A 288 19.05 0.18 -7.77
C ASP A 288 19.03 1.64 -7.23
N SER A 289 20.20 2.27 -7.08
CA SER A 289 20.35 3.67 -6.66
C SER A 289 20.66 4.63 -7.82
N ASP A 290 20.81 4.13 -9.05
CA ASP A 290 21.18 4.93 -10.22
C ASP A 290 19.93 5.51 -10.89
N PHE A 291 19.89 6.84 -11.00
CA PHE A 291 18.81 7.53 -11.68
C PHE A 291 18.96 7.45 -13.19
N ILE A 292 17.91 7.03 -13.88
CA ILE A 292 17.83 6.89 -15.34
C ILE A 292 16.93 7.98 -15.91
N TYR A 293 17.43 8.70 -16.90
CA TYR A 293 16.69 9.73 -17.62
C TYR A 293 16.86 9.62 -19.13
N GLY A 294 15.87 10.10 -19.85
CA GLY A 294 15.92 10.27 -21.31
C GLY A 294 16.32 11.70 -21.67
N MET A 295 17.03 11.84 -22.79
CA MET A 295 17.33 13.12 -23.42
C MET A 295 17.00 13.04 -24.91
N ALA A 296 16.37 14.08 -25.44
CA ALA A 296 16.01 14.17 -26.85
C ALA A 296 16.12 15.63 -27.34
N HIS A 297 16.36 15.82 -28.62
CA HIS A 297 16.26 17.15 -29.22
C HIS A 297 14.80 17.60 -29.29
N LYS A 298 14.55 18.86 -28.94
CA LYS A 298 13.18 19.45 -28.92
C LYS A 298 12.46 19.33 -30.26
N GLU A 299 13.22 19.36 -31.36
CA GLU A 299 12.68 19.21 -32.73
C GLU A 299 12.21 17.79 -33.05
N ASP A 300 12.71 16.79 -32.33
CA ASP A 300 12.39 15.37 -32.56
C ASP A 300 11.19 14.89 -31.72
N ILE A 301 10.64 15.75 -30.85
CA ILE A 301 9.51 15.39 -30.01
C ILE A 301 8.22 15.52 -30.82
N CYS A 302 7.69 14.37 -31.25
CA CYS A 302 6.33 14.30 -31.78
C CYS A 302 5.35 14.06 -30.62
N LEU A 303 4.48 15.03 -30.37
CA LEU A 303 3.27 14.79 -29.56
C LEU A 303 2.31 13.95 -30.41
N LEU A 304 2.14 12.69 -30.02
CA LEU A 304 1.10 11.81 -30.59
C LEU A 304 -0.24 12.09 -29.95
#